data_d93bbf86be8fa0c3e7002f3d75c7fc21
#
_entry.id   d93bbf86be8fa0c3e7002f3d75c7fc21
#
_cell.length_a   1.000
_cell.length_b   1.000
_cell.length_c   1.000
_cell.angle_alpha   90.00
_cell.angle_beta   90.00
_cell.angle_gamma   90.00
#
_symmetry.space_group_name_H-M   'P 1'
#
loop_
_entity.id
_entity.type
_entity.pdbx_description
1 polymer ?
#
loop_
_entity_poly.entity_id
_entity_poly.type
_entity_poly.pdbx_seq_one_letter_code
_entity_poly.pdbx_strand_id
1 'polypeptide(L)'
;MTPRSLLRAVRGVAVAVGCVALVCSAHADQGYPEQIRIGIQKGDGLVALRASGKLEQAFAAHHVKVSWHEFVYGAPLVEAINAGDVDVGTVGSTPPIMAQAGAAPAVVYVAYAPKMSRSYAIVVPKDSPVKDLRDLKGKKIAFAKGSQGHLFVLKAMQDAHMDPSSAQFTYLSYADARSAFERGFVDAWAVPDPRYADAELSTGARTILTIGSLSVPQYGFYISTRSFAEKYPAALRLVFDELARQASESLAHPDETARFLSSSTGVAQQVWNRAIARLEWGVSYPIPADVIKAQQDTADLAYDDKVIPRRVDVRQAVLQIK
;
A
#
# COMPACT_ATOMS: atom_id res chain seq x y z
N MET A 1 34.81 75.86 -57.82
CA MET A 1 34.75 76.87 -56.74
C MET A 1 34.19 76.21 -55.51
N THR A 2 34.99 76.06 -54.48
CA THR A 2 34.65 75.80 -53.07
C THR A 2 33.70 76.89 -52.55
N PRO A 3 33.01 76.79 -51.36
CA PRO A 3 33.58 76.32 -50.10
C PRO A 3 32.58 75.64 -49.06
N ARG A 4 33.24 75.02 -48.09
CA ARG A 4 33.13 75.18 -46.65
C ARG A 4 31.78 74.77 -45.96
N SER A 5 31.78 73.66 -45.21
CA SER A 5 32.01 73.49 -43.79
C SER A 5 30.82 73.95 -42.91
N LEU A 6 30.29 73.04 -42.10
CA LEU A 6 30.16 73.27 -40.67
C LEU A 6 29.71 72.00 -39.95
N LEU A 7 30.57 71.45 -39.09
CA LEU A 7 30.26 70.45 -38.06
C LEU A 7 29.17 70.97 -37.12
N ARG A 8 28.22 70.14 -36.82
CA ARG A 8 27.52 70.22 -35.54
C ARG A 8 27.43 68.82 -34.92
N ALA A 9 28.19 68.61 -33.88
CA ALA A 9 28.09 67.45 -33.00
C ALA A 9 26.79 67.48 -32.24
N VAL A 10 26.00 66.43 -32.36
CA VAL A 10 24.90 66.19 -31.48
C VAL A 10 25.28 64.94 -30.59
N ARG A 11 25.54 65.28 -29.33
CA ARG A 11 25.76 64.25 -28.27
C ARG A 11 24.46 63.50 -28.06
N GLY A 12 24.40 62.25 -28.53
CA GLY A 12 23.37 61.28 -28.17
C GLY A 12 23.66 60.69 -26.80
N VAL A 13 22.82 61.01 -25.85
CA VAL A 13 22.80 60.34 -24.54
C VAL A 13 22.15 58.97 -24.75
N ALA A 14 22.92 57.88 -24.69
CA ALA A 14 22.44 56.52 -24.65
C ALA A 14 21.92 56.20 -23.23
N VAL A 15 20.60 56.17 -23.05
CA VAL A 15 19.97 55.68 -21.85
C VAL A 15 19.99 54.14 -21.94
N ALA A 16 20.91 53.51 -21.22
CA ALA A 16 20.93 52.07 -21.02
C ALA A 16 19.82 51.70 -20.03
N VAL A 17 18.66 51.23 -20.55
CA VAL A 17 17.63 50.59 -19.76
C VAL A 17 18.12 49.18 -19.38
N GLY A 18 18.68 49.07 -18.17
CA GLY A 18 19.03 47.79 -17.59
C GLY A 18 17.76 47.00 -17.23
N CYS A 19 17.36 46.05 -18.06
CA CYS A 19 16.42 44.99 -17.66
C CYS A 19 17.09 44.12 -16.61
N VAL A 20 16.83 44.42 -15.34
CA VAL A 20 17.08 43.45 -14.25
C VAL A 20 16.04 42.37 -14.40
N ALA A 21 16.40 41.31 -15.12
CA ALA A 21 15.65 40.04 -15.05
C ALA A 21 15.82 39.49 -13.64
N LEU A 22 14.81 39.67 -12.79
CA LEU A 22 14.65 38.89 -11.58
C LEU A 22 14.50 37.44 -12.03
N VAL A 23 15.60 36.70 -12.09
CA VAL A 23 15.59 35.27 -12.12
C VAL A 23 15.12 34.84 -10.73
N CYS A 24 13.81 34.62 -10.56
CA CYS A 24 13.30 33.81 -9.46
C CYS A 24 13.89 32.43 -9.65
N SER A 25 15.08 32.21 -9.09
CA SER A 25 15.58 30.83 -8.86
C SER A 25 14.61 30.21 -7.90
N ALA A 26 13.64 29.46 -8.42
CA ALA A 26 12.95 28.50 -7.66
C ALA A 26 14.03 27.55 -7.12
N HIS A 27 14.41 27.72 -5.87
CA HIS A 27 15.19 26.73 -5.15
C HIS A 27 14.27 25.52 -5.04
N ALA A 28 14.39 24.59 -5.98
CA ALA A 28 13.91 23.23 -5.74
C ALA A 28 14.62 22.78 -4.46
N ASP A 29 13.85 22.53 -3.41
CA ASP A 29 14.36 22.03 -2.14
C ASP A 29 15.06 20.69 -2.47
N GLN A 30 16.41 20.69 -2.38
CA GLN A 30 17.23 19.55 -2.80
C GLN A 30 16.95 18.36 -1.90
N GLY A 31 15.97 17.55 -2.21
CA GLY A 31 15.53 16.38 -1.43
C GLY A 31 14.04 16.10 -1.50
N TYR A 32 13.27 16.99 -2.13
CA TYR A 32 11.83 16.81 -2.32
C TYR A 32 11.44 16.87 -3.81
N PRO A 33 10.45 16.07 -4.25
CA PRO A 33 9.91 16.14 -5.60
C PRO A 33 8.93 17.32 -5.73
N GLU A 34 8.59 17.74 -6.93
CA GLU A 34 7.50 18.71 -7.17
C GLU A 34 6.13 18.13 -6.77
N GLN A 35 5.98 16.81 -6.91
CA GLN A 35 4.77 16.07 -6.56
C GLN A 35 5.13 14.71 -5.99
N ILE A 36 4.34 14.27 -5.01
CA ILE A 36 4.34 12.88 -4.53
C ILE A 36 2.97 12.24 -4.75
N ARG A 37 2.97 11.05 -5.38
CA ARG A 37 1.77 10.26 -5.71
C ARG A 37 1.72 9.05 -4.81
N ILE A 38 0.66 8.97 -4.01
CA ILE A 38 0.53 7.95 -2.95
C ILE A 38 -0.58 6.97 -3.28
N GLY A 39 -0.23 5.70 -3.33
CA GLY A 39 -1.18 4.60 -3.54
C GLY A 39 -1.71 4.07 -2.22
N ILE A 40 -3.02 3.96 -2.09
CA ILE A 40 -3.71 3.50 -0.88
C ILE A 40 -4.69 2.38 -1.16
N GLN A 41 -4.98 1.59 -0.12
CA GLN A 41 -6.06 0.60 -0.08
C GLN A 41 -6.97 0.91 1.12
N LYS A 42 -8.26 0.53 1.06
CA LYS A 42 -9.26 0.92 2.08
C LYS A 42 -8.93 0.50 3.51
N GLY A 43 -8.10 -0.51 3.72
CA GLY A 43 -7.79 -1.04 5.05
C GLY A 43 -6.45 -0.58 5.62
N ASP A 44 -5.65 0.19 4.87
CA ASP A 44 -4.33 0.61 5.33
C ASP A 44 -4.35 1.92 6.14
N GLY A 45 -3.27 2.17 6.89
CA GLY A 45 -3.16 3.38 7.71
C GLY A 45 -3.07 4.68 6.91
N LEU A 46 -2.71 4.62 5.62
CA LEU A 46 -2.65 5.78 4.72
C LEU A 46 -4.04 6.36 4.45
N VAL A 47 -5.11 5.58 4.60
CA VAL A 47 -6.49 6.08 4.49
C VAL A 47 -6.79 7.13 5.56
N ALA A 48 -6.36 6.88 6.80
CA ALA A 48 -6.52 7.85 7.89
C ALA A 48 -5.65 9.09 7.66
N LEU A 49 -4.43 8.91 7.18
CA LEU A 49 -3.53 10.02 6.86
C LEU A 49 -4.08 10.89 5.73
N ARG A 50 -4.59 10.29 4.63
CA ARG A 50 -5.29 11.03 3.57
C ARG A 50 -6.45 11.86 4.11
N ALA A 51 -7.30 11.23 4.88
CA ALA A 51 -8.50 11.85 5.36
C ALA A 51 -8.21 13.02 6.34
N SER A 52 -7.09 12.98 7.08
CA SER A 52 -6.68 14.03 8.00
C SER A 52 -6.15 15.30 7.31
N GLY A 53 -5.68 15.22 6.07
CA GLY A 53 -5.01 16.33 5.36
C GLY A 53 -3.66 16.75 5.96
N LYS A 54 -3.14 16.03 6.94
CA LYS A 54 -1.89 16.38 7.63
C LYS A 54 -0.67 16.25 6.73
N LEU A 55 -0.70 15.28 5.82
CA LEU A 55 0.41 15.08 4.88
C LEU A 55 0.53 16.22 3.89
N GLU A 56 -0.58 16.71 3.36
CA GLU A 56 -0.61 17.88 2.48
C GLU A 56 -0.08 19.12 3.19
N GLN A 57 -0.45 19.31 4.46
CA GLN A 57 0.06 20.43 5.27
C GLN A 57 1.57 20.32 5.50
N ALA A 58 2.09 19.14 5.81
CA ALA A 58 3.50 18.90 6.01
C ALA A 58 4.30 19.16 4.72
N PHE A 59 3.81 18.69 3.57
CA PHE A 59 4.46 18.90 2.28
C PHE A 59 4.33 20.33 1.74
N ALA A 60 3.33 21.12 2.16
CA ALA A 60 3.18 22.50 1.75
C ALA A 60 4.40 23.35 2.10
N ALA A 61 5.08 23.08 3.22
CA ALA A 61 6.32 23.73 3.62
C ALA A 61 7.49 23.52 2.63
N HIS A 62 7.43 22.47 1.83
CA HIS A 62 8.41 22.08 0.81
C HIS A 62 7.92 22.33 -0.61
N HIS A 63 6.76 22.99 -0.79
CA HIS A 63 6.11 23.23 -2.08
C HIS A 63 5.81 21.96 -2.89
N VAL A 64 5.61 20.81 -2.21
CA VAL A 64 5.31 19.53 -2.83
C VAL A 64 3.79 19.34 -2.93
N LYS A 65 3.31 18.98 -4.10
CA LYS A 65 1.91 18.58 -4.31
C LYS A 65 1.72 17.12 -3.92
N VAL A 66 0.75 16.82 -3.07
CA VAL A 66 0.35 15.44 -2.71
C VAL A 66 -0.84 15.02 -3.57
N SER A 67 -0.81 13.81 -4.10
CA SER A 67 -1.98 13.19 -4.75
C SER A 67 -2.16 11.75 -4.29
N TRP A 68 -3.42 11.31 -4.21
CA TRP A 68 -3.81 10.02 -3.69
C TRP A 68 -4.51 9.19 -4.76
N HIS A 69 -4.11 7.93 -4.87
CA HIS A 69 -4.66 6.97 -5.83
C HIS A 69 -5.16 5.75 -5.06
N GLU A 70 -6.45 5.44 -5.17
CA GLU A 70 -7.04 4.31 -4.45
C GLU A 70 -7.05 3.05 -5.32
N PHE A 71 -6.59 1.94 -4.74
CA PHE A 71 -6.51 0.63 -5.37
C PHE A 71 -7.34 -0.40 -4.61
N VAL A 72 -7.96 -1.31 -5.36
CA VAL A 72 -8.81 -2.35 -4.76
C VAL A 72 -8.02 -3.35 -3.93
N TYR A 73 -6.78 -3.70 -4.38
CA TYR A 73 -5.81 -4.57 -3.70
C TYR A 73 -4.41 -4.28 -4.21
N GLY A 74 -3.39 -5.01 -3.67
CA GLY A 74 -2.00 -4.65 -3.86
C GLY A 74 -1.43 -4.86 -5.27
N ALA A 75 -1.92 -5.81 -6.08
CA ALA A 75 -1.31 -6.07 -7.39
C ALA A 75 -1.45 -4.88 -8.36
N PRO A 76 -2.64 -4.26 -8.58
CA PRO A 76 -2.76 -3.06 -9.40
C PRO A 76 -1.94 -1.87 -8.87
N LEU A 77 -1.76 -1.75 -7.53
CA LEU A 77 -0.92 -0.72 -6.95
C LEU A 77 0.55 -0.93 -7.32
N VAL A 78 1.04 -2.16 -7.22
CA VAL A 78 2.40 -2.51 -7.64
C VAL A 78 2.63 -2.23 -9.13
N GLU A 79 1.65 -2.54 -9.99
CA GLU A 79 1.71 -2.22 -11.42
C GLU A 79 1.82 -0.71 -11.65
N ALA A 80 1.04 0.11 -10.94
CA ALA A 80 1.10 1.56 -11.02
C ALA A 80 2.45 2.13 -10.53
N ILE A 81 3.05 1.55 -9.48
CA ILE A 81 4.41 1.92 -9.05
C ILE A 81 5.43 1.53 -10.11
N ASN A 82 5.37 0.31 -10.66
CA ASN A 82 6.29 -0.11 -11.73
C ASN A 82 6.19 0.77 -12.98
N ALA A 83 4.99 1.26 -13.31
CA ALA A 83 4.75 2.19 -14.41
C ALA A 83 5.23 3.62 -14.13
N GLY A 84 5.52 3.95 -12.86
CA GLY A 84 5.88 5.30 -12.44
C GLY A 84 4.68 6.24 -12.24
N ASP A 85 3.47 5.71 -12.16
CA ASP A 85 2.24 6.48 -11.90
C ASP A 85 2.00 6.74 -10.41
N VAL A 86 2.63 5.95 -9.54
CA VAL A 86 2.60 6.06 -8.08
C VAL A 86 4.04 6.00 -7.56
N ASP A 87 4.36 6.83 -6.57
CA ASP A 87 5.71 6.94 -6.01
C ASP A 87 5.91 6.09 -4.77
N VAL A 88 4.90 5.98 -3.94
CA VAL A 88 4.91 5.20 -2.69
C VAL A 88 3.51 4.65 -2.39
N GLY A 89 3.45 3.47 -1.81
CA GLY A 89 2.19 2.87 -1.37
C GLY A 89 2.40 1.71 -0.43
N THR A 90 1.29 1.21 0.14
CA THR A 90 1.32 0.07 1.05
C THR A 90 0.65 -1.16 0.44
N VAL A 91 1.26 -2.31 0.66
CA VAL A 91 0.79 -3.61 0.17
C VAL A 91 1.03 -4.70 1.21
N GLY A 92 0.34 -5.84 1.09
CA GLY A 92 0.70 -7.04 1.84
C GLY A 92 1.97 -7.71 1.31
N SER A 93 2.34 -8.85 1.86
CA SER A 93 3.56 -9.59 1.51
C SER A 93 3.57 -10.10 0.06
N THR A 94 2.44 -10.50 -0.49
CA THR A 94 2.35 -11.19 -1.80
C THR A 94 2.68 -10.30 -3.01
N PRO A 95 2.09 -9.09 -3.19
CA PRO A 95 2.26 -8.32 -4.41
C PRO A 95 3.70 -7.97 -4.74
N PRO A 96 4.57 -7.54 -3.79
CA PRO A 96 5.96 -7.21 -4.11
C PRO A 96 6.81 -8.44 -4.44
N ILE A 97 6.48 -9.63 -3.89
CA ILE A 97 7.12 -10.91 -4.26
C ILE A 97 6.83 -11.21 -5.74
N MET A 98 5.56 -11.06 -6.16
CA MET A 98 5.17 -11.27 -7.55
C MET A 98 5.85 -10.27 -8.50
N ALA A 99 5.95 -9.00 -8.09
CA ALA A 99 6.67 -7.99 -8.86
C ALA A 99 8.15 -8.34 -9.02
N GLN A 100 8.81 -8.74 -7.95
CA GLN A 100 10.24 -9.13 -7.97
C GLN A 100 10.47 -10.36 -8.83
N ALA A 101 9.51 -11.28 -8.91
CA ALA A 101 9.56 -12.44 -9.80
C ALA A 101 9.29 -12.09 -11.28
N GLY A 102 8.80 -10.91 -11.57
CA GLY A 102 8.52 -10.41 -12.91
C GLY A 102 9.78 -10.07 -13.70
N ALA A 103 9.62 -9.66 -14.97
CA ALA A 103 10.73 -9.44 -15.90
C ALA A 103 11.54 -8.17 -15.60
N ALA A 104 10.93 -7.12 -15.04
CA ALA A 104 11.57 -5.83 -14.80
C ALA A 104 11.09 -5.23 -13.45
N PRO A 105 11.55 -5.78 -12.34
CA PRO A 105 11.10 -5.29 -11.03
C PRO A 105 11.78 -3.94 -10.71
N ALA A 106 10.99 -2.86 -10.72
CA ALA A 106 11.44 -1.53 -10.26
C ALA A 106 11.14 -1.29 -8.77
N VAL A 107 10.26 -2.10 -8.19
CA VAL A 107 9.74 -1.95 -6.83
C VAL A 107 10.75 -2.40 -5.79
N VAL A 108 10.91 -1.58 -4.74
CA VAL A 108 11.70 -1.88 -3.55
C VAL A 108 10.87 -1.72 -2.28
N TYR A 109 11.22 -2.52 -1.26
CA TYR A 109 10.70 -2.37 0.10
C TYR A 109 11.47 -1.26 0.80
N VAL A 110 10.77 -0.25 1.30
CA VAL A 110 11.39 0.90 1.97
C VAL A 110 11.03 1.02 3.46
N ALA A 111 9.92 0.42 3.86
CA ALA A 111 9.48 0.32 5.26
C ALA A 111 8.49 -0.85 5.40
N TYR A 112 8.11 -1.17 6.63
CA TYR A 112 7.14 -2.21 6.92
C TYR A 112 6.12 -1.75 7.97
N ALA A 113 4.93 -2.36 7.93
CA ALA A 113 3.87 -2.18 8.92
C ALA A 113 4.05 -3.20 10.06
N PRO A 114 3.40 -3.01 11.21
CA PRO A 114 3.38 -4.02 12.25
C PRO A 114 2.92 -5.39 11.76
N LYS A 115 3.29 -6.44 12.50
CA LYS A 115 2.88 -7.81 12.22
C LYS A 115 1.36 -7.92 12.18
N MET A 116 0.82 -8.46 11.09
CA MET A 116 -0.61 -8.76 10.97
C MET A 116 -1.01 -9.90 11.92
N SER A 117 -2.07 -9.73 12.67
CA SER A 117 -2.57 -10.75 13.58
C SER A 117 -4.04 -11.07 13.35
N ARG A 118 -4.93 -10.08 13.29
CA ARG A 118 -6.38 -10.27 13.25
C ARG A 118 -7.09 -9.57 12.09
N SER A 119 -6.37 -8.74 11.35
CA SER A 119 -6.92 -7.88 10.30
C SER A 119 -7.23 -8.58 8.97
N TYR A 120 -6.90 -9.87 8.87
CA TYR A 120 -7.19 -10.71 7.71
C TYR A 120 -7.68 -12.09 8.15
N ALA A 121 -8.76 -12.60 7.55
CA ALA A 121 -9.38 -13.86 7.97
C ALA A 121 -9.85 -14.71 6.78
N ILE A 122 -10.00 -16.01 7.03
CA ILE A 122 -10.85 -16.90 6.24
C ILE A 122 -12.17 -16.99 6.97
N VAL A 123 -13.24 -16.56 6.30
CA VAL A 123 -14.61 -16.60 6.84
C VAL A 123 -15.48 -17.58 6.06
N VAL A 124 -16.49 -18.10 6.75
CA VAL A 124 -17.52 -19.00 6.20
C VAL A 124 -18.91 -18.44 6.52
N PRO A 125 -19.98 -18.80 5.77
CA PRO A 125 -21.34 -18.40 6.09
C PRO A 125 -21.74 -18.80 7.52
N LYS A 126 -22.66 -18.05 8.12
CA LYS A 126 -23.16 -18.24 9.49
C LYS A 126 -23.51 -19.69 9.79
N ASP A 127 -24.29 -20.32 8.91
CA ASP A 127 -24.83 -21.66 9.08
C ASP A 127 -23.99 -22.75 8.38
N SER A 128 -22.76 -22.42 7.96
CA SER A 128 -21.83 -23.36 7.33
C SER A 128 -21.45 -24.49 8.30
N PRO A 129 -21.42 -25.77 7.86
CA PRO A 129 -20.92 -26.86 8.67
C PRO A 129 -19.40 -26.83 8.88
N VAL A 130 -18.66 -26.01 8.11
CA VAL A 130 -17.21 -25.83 8.19
C VAL A 130 -16.84 -25.20 9.53
N LYS A 131 -15.97 -25.86 10.30
CA LYS A 131 -15.50 -25.41 11.62
C LYS A 131 -14.04 -25.01 11.61
N ASP A 132 -13.22 -25.67 10.79
CA ASP A 132 -11.80 -25.40 10.65
C ASP A 132 -11.35 -25.52 9.18
N LEU A 133 -10.05 -25.29 8.94
CA LEU A 133 -9.50 -25.30 7.59
C LEU A 133 -9.59 -26.66 6.89
N ARG A 134 -9.52 -27.78 7.64
CA ARG A 134 -9.56 -29.12 7.06
C ARG A 134 -10.94 -29.48 6.48
N ASP A 135 -11.99 -28.85 6.99
CA ASP A 135 -13.35 -29.00 6.46
C ASP A 135 -13.53 -28.35 5.09
N LEU A 136 -12.53 -27.54 4.64
CA LEU A 136 -12.53 -26.93 3.30
C LEU A 136 -12.07 -27.88 2.19
N LYS A 137 -11.76 -29.13 2.48
CA LYS A 137 -11.48 -30.14 1.46
C LYS A 137 -12.68 -30.29 0.51
N GLY A 138 -12.43 -30.15 -0.80
CA GLY A 138 -13.45 -30.18 -1.86
C GLY A 138 -14.30 -28.90 -1.95
N LYS A 139 -14.11 -27.92 -1.08
CA LYS A 139 -14.87 -26.67 -0.99
C LYS A 139 -14.26 -25.56 -1.83
N LYS A 140 -15.08 -24.57 -2.16
CA LYS A 140 -14.68 -23.38 -2.92
C LYS A 140 -14.22 -22.28 -1.98
N ILE A 141 -12.98 -21.82 -2.16
CA ILE A 141 -12.39 -20.72 -1.38
C ILE A 141 -12.18 -19.52 -2.32
N ALA A 142 -12.85 -18.39 -2.03
CA ALA A 142 -12.68 -17.16 -2.79
C ALA A 142 -11.56 -16.30 -2.24
N PHE A 143 -10.75 -15.72 -3.14
CA PHE A 143 -9.77 -14.66 -2.85
C PHE A 143 -9.31 -14.00 -4.14
N ALA A 144 -8.74 -12.78 -4.04
CA ALA A 144 -8.18 -12.10 -5.21
C ALA A 144 -6.81 -12.69 -5.58
N LYS A 145 -6.62 -13.06 -6.84
CA LYS A 145 -5.35 -13.61 -7.34
C LYS A 145 -4.22 -12.59 -7.16
N GLY A 146 -3.10 -13.02 -6.60
CA GLY A 146 -1.95 -12.14 -6.36
C GLY A 146 -2.11 -11.18 -5.17
N SER A 147 -3.23 -11.24 -4.43
CA SER A 147 -3.40 -10.48 -3.19
C SER A 147 -2.74 -11.19 -2.00
N GLN A 148 -2.68 -10.49 -0.85
CA GLN A 148 -2.31 -11.10 0.44
C GLN A 148 -3.09 -12.38 0.73
N GLY A 149 -4.38 -12.41 0.38
CA GLY A 149 -5.23 -13.58 0.59
C GLY A 149 -4.79 -14.83 -0.17
N HIS A 150 -4.13 -14.67 -1.32
CA HIS A 150 -3.65 -15.81 -2.10
C HIS A 150 -2.62 -16.61 -1.32
N LEU A 151 -1.52 -15.99 -0.89
CA LEU A 151 -0.49 -16.70 -0.11
C LEU A 151 -0.95 -16.99 1.33
N PHE A 152 -1.87 -16.21 1.89
CA PHE A 152 -2.49 -16.52 3.18
C PHE A 152 -3.19 -17.88 3.15
N VAL A 153 -4.03 -18.14 2.13
CA VAL A 153 -4.73 -19.43 1.99
C VAL A 153 -3.73 -20.57 1.77
N LEU A 154 -2.75 -20.40 0.88
CA LEU A 154 -1.74 -21.43 0.62
C LEU A 154 -0.92 -21.74 1.87
N LYS A 155 -0.46 -20.73 2.60
CA LYS A 155 0.29 -20.93 3.84
C LYS A 155 -0.55 -21.59 4.93
N ALA A 156 -1.82 -21.21 5.04
CA ALA A 156 -2.74 -21.84 5.99
C ALA A 156 -2.93 -23.34 5.67
N MET A 157 -3.07 -23.69 4.38
CA MET A 157 -3.18 -25.09 3.96
C MET A 157 -1.89 -25.86 4.21
N GLN A 158 -0.71 -25.26 3.95
CA GLN A 158 0.58 -25.86 4.27
C GLN A 158 0.71 -26.14 5.78
N ASP A 159 0.35 -25.17 6.63
CA ASP A 159 0.40 -25.31 8.09
C ASP A 159 -0.56 -26.41 8.60
N ALA A 160 -1.67 -26.61 7.90
CA ALA A 160 -2.63 -27.70 8.18
C ALA A 160 -2.26 -29.04 7.54
N HIS A 161 -1.10 -29.15 6.84
CA HIS A 161 -0.69 -30.31 6.06
C HIS A 161 -1.72 -30.73 5.00
N MET A 162 -2.35 -29.76 4.35
CA MET A 162 -3.32 -29.97 3.27
C MET A 162 -2.67 -29.66 1.92
N ASP A 163 -2.95 -30.52 0.94
CA ASP A 163 -2.57 -30.22 -0.45
C ASP A 163 -3.46 -29.07 -0.97
N PRO A 164 -2.91 -28.00 -1.56
CA PRO A 164 -3.67 -26.92 -2.16
C PRO A 164 -4.72 -27.40 -3.19
N SER A 165 -4.43 -28.47 -3.93
CA SER A 165 -5.35 -29.08 -4.90
C SER A 165 -6.57 -29.76 -4.25
N SER A 166 -6.55 -29.95 -2.93
CA SER A 166 -7.67 -30.53 -2.19
C SER A 166 -8.87 -29.59 -2.04
N ALA A 167 -8.70 -28.27 -2.31
CA ALA A 167 -9.76 -27.27 -2.34
C ALA A 167 -9.88 -26.63 -3.73
N GLN A 168 -11.00 -25.98 -4.02
CA GLN A 168 -11.24 -25.29 -5.28
C GLN A 168 -11.01 -23.79 -5.10
N PHE A 169 -9.95 -23.24 -5.67
CA PHE A 169 -9.69 -21.80 -5.60
C PHE A 169 -10.51 -21.03 -6.62
N THR A 170 -11.25 -20.03 -6.13
CA THR A 170 -12.08 -19.16 -6.94
C THR A 170 -11.49 -17.75 -6.91
N TYR A 171 -10.86 -17.35 -8.01
CA TYR A 171 -10.19 -16.04 -8.11
C TYR A 171 -11.21 -14.96 -8.46
N LEU A 172 -11.55 -14.13 -7.49
CA LEU A 172 -12.56 -13.06 -7.62
C LEU A 172 -12.02 -11.75 -7.06
N SER A 173 -12.50 -10.62 -7.60
CA SER A 173 -12.32 -9.33 -6.94
C SER A 173 -13.00 -9.35 -5.57
N TYR A 174 -12.66 -8.44 -4.66
CA TYR A 174 -13.33 -8.41 -3.35
C TYR A 174 -14.83 -8.15 -3.44
N ALA A 175 -15.30 -7.38 -4.44
CA ALA A 175 -16.73 -7.12 -4.64
C ALA A 175 -17.46 -8.36 -5.16
N ASP A 176 -16.87 -9.04 -6.15
CA ASP A 176 -17.43 -10.28 -6.70
C ASP A 176 -17.40 -11.41 -5.66
N ALA A 177 -16.30 -11.52 -4.90
CA ALA A 177 -16.17 -12.49 -3.81
C ALA A 177 -17.23 -12.28 -2.74
N ARG A 178 -17.52 -11.01 -2.37
CA ARG A 178 -18.62 -10.67 -1.46
C ARG A 178 -19.95 -11.18 -1.99
N SER A 179 -20.28 -10.86 -3.24
CA SER A 179 -21.52 -11.28 -3.88
C SER A 179 -21.62 -12.80 -4.01
N ALA A 180 -20.53 -13.49 -4.35
CA ALA A 180 -20.48 -14.94 -4.45
C ALA A 180 -20.67 -15.61 -3.08
N PHE A 181 -20.05 -15.05 -2.04
CA PHE A 181 -20.15 -15.52 -0.66
C PHE A 181 -21.58 -15.39 -0.12
N GLU A 182 -22.21 -14.25 -0.28
CA GLU A 182 -23.60 -14.01 0.17
C GLU A 182 -24.63 -14.90 -0.53
N ARG A 183 -24.38 -15.26 -1.80
CA ARG A 183 -25.27 -16.16 -2.57
C ARG A 183 -24.94 -17.63 -2.42
N GLY A 184 -23.94 -17.98 -1.62
CA GLY A 184 -23.52 -19.38 -1.41
C GLY A 184 -22.81 -20.02 -2.61
N PHE A 185 -22.27 -19.22 -3.55
CA PHE A 185 -21.50 -19.74 -4.69
C PHE A 185 -20.08 -20.13 -4.31
N VAL A 186 -19.59 -19.66 -3.17
CA VAL A 186 -18.34 -20.09 -2.53
C VAL A 186 -18.59 -20.44 -1.08
N ASP A 187 -17.82 -21.41 -0.58
CA ASP A 187 -17.97 -21.96 0.79
C ASP A 187 -17.19 -21.14 1.82
N ALA A 188 -16.09 -20.50 1.39
CA ALA A 188 -15.24 -19.68 2.23
C ALA A 188 -14.69 -18.46 1.45
N TRP A 189 -14.29 -17.43 2.19
CA TRP A 189 -13.72 -16.21 1.62
C TRP A 189 -12.54 -15.72 2.46
N ALA A 190 -11.36 -15.56 1.84
CA ALA A 190 -10.21 -14.93 2.48
C ALA A 190 -10.27 -13.42 2.26
N VAL A 191 -10.43 -12.65 3.33
CA VAL A 191 -10.83 -11.25 3.27
C VAL A 191 -10.16 -10.39 4.35
N PRO A 192 -9.66 -9.17 3.98
CA PRO A 192 -9.13 -8.20 4.93
C PRO A 192 -10.20 -7.29 5.51
N ASP A 193 -9.89 -6.66 6.66
CA ASP A 193 -10.62 -5.50 7.13
C ASP A 193 -10.50 -4.30 6.16
N PRO A 194 -11.53 -3.43 6.08
CA PRO A 194 -12.80 -3.45 6.79
C PRO A 194 -13.86 -4.40 6.21
N ARG A 195 -13.58 -5.07 5.06
CA ARG A 195 -14.54 -5.99 4.42
C ARG A 195 -14.82 -7.23 5.27
N TYR A 196 -13.82 -7.67 6.04
CA TYR A 196 -14.00 -8.75 6.99
C TYR A 196 -15.01 -8.36 8.09
N ALA A 197 -14.85 -7.19 8.71
CA ALA A 197 -15.80 -6.67 9.69
C ALA A 197 -17.21 -6.51 9.10
N ASP A 198 -17.29 -6.03 7.86
CA ASP A 198 -18.57 -5.88 7.18
C ASP A 198 -19.23 -7.24 6.91
N ALA A 199 -18.49 -8.28 6.49
CA ALA A 199 -19.03 -9.61 6.31
C ALA A 199 -19.60 -10.21 7.63
N GLU A 200 -18.86 -10.04 8.74
CA GLU A 200 -19.33 -10.48 10.04
C GLU A 200 -20.63 -9.77 10.46
N LEU A 201 -20.68 -8.44 10.32
CA LEU A 201 -21.82 -7.63 10.79
C LEU A 201 -23.06 -7.79 9.91
N SER A 202 -22.90 -7.88 8.60
CA SER A 202 -24.02 -7.87 7.65
C SER A 202 -24.57 -9.27 7.34
N THR A 203 -23.72 -10.32 7.38
CA THR A 203 -24.12 -11.67 7.02
C THR A 203 -24.00 -12.66 8.18
N GLY A 204 -23.44 -12.25 9.32
CA GLY A 204 -23.12 -13.14 10.42
C GLY A 204 -22.00 -14.13 10.09
N ALA A 205 -21.15 -13.83 9.11
CA ALA A 205 -20.03 -14.67 8.73
C ALA A 205 -19.17 -15.06 9.94
N ARG A 206 -18.75 -16.33 9.98
CA ARG A 206 -17.90 -16.86 11.05
C ARG A 206 -16.45 -16.96 10.60
N THR A 207 -15.54 -16.56 11.46
CA THR A 207 -14.11 -16.74 11.25
C THR A 207 -13.69 -18.18 11.60
N ILE A 208 -12.94 -18.79 10.69
CA ILE A 208 -12.31 -20.10 10.95
C ILE A 208 -10.80 -20.02 11.11
N LEU A 209 -10.18 -18.97 10.57
CA LEU A 209 -8.74 -18.72 10.71
C LEU A 209 -8.42 -17.23 10.55
N THR A 210 -7.47 -16.73 11.32
CA THR A 210 -6.88 -15.39 11.10
C THR A 210 -5.43 -15.49 10.61
N ILE A 211 -4.94 -14.46 9.97
CA ILE A 211 -3.57 -14.43 9.43
C ILE A 211 -2.49 -14.56 10.50
N GLY A 212 -2.79 -14.15 11.73
CA GLY A 212 -1.87 -14.27 12.87
C GLY A 212 -1.68 -15.71 13.36
N SER A 213 -2.53 -16.66 12.91
CA SER A 213 -2.39 -18.07 13.26
C SER A 213 -1.35 -18.80 12.39
N LEU A 214 -0.82 -18.15 11.36
CA LEU A 214 0.19 -18.75 10.49
C LEU A 214 1.51 -18.96 11.22
N SER A 215 2.24 -20.03 10.87
CA SER A 215 3.57 -20.35 11.41
C SER A 215 4.63 -19.33 11.01
N VAL A 216 4.45 -18.64 9.87
CA VAL A 216 5.31 -17.54 9.41
C VAL A 216 4.58 -16.21 9.61
N PRO A 217 5.16 -15.26 10.37
CA PRO A 217 4.57 -13.94 10.55
C PRO A 217 4.38 -13.22 9.21
N GLN A 218 3.24 -12.54 9.08
CA GLN A 218 2.90 -11.75 7.89
C GLN A 218 2.95 -10.27 8.21
N TYR A 219 3.49 -9.49 7.27
CA TYR A 219 3.66 -8.04 7.40
C TYR A 219 3.05 -7.31 6.20
N GLY A 220 2.65 -6.07 6.41
CA GLY A 220 2.49 -5.11 5.34
C GLY A 220 3.83 -4.46 4.99
N PHE A 221 3.98 -4.00 3.78
CA PHE A 221 5.19 -3.31 3.33
C PHE A 221 4.84 -1.99 2.65
N TYR A 222 5.63 -0.97 2.93
CA TYR A 222 5.66 0.24 2.14
C TYR A 222 6.69 0.06 1.04
N ILE A 223 6.25 0.32 -0.18
CA ILE A 223 7.02 0.08 -1.39
C ILE A 223 7.11 1.36 -2.22
N SER A 224 8.20 1.47 -2.97
CA SER A 224 8.46 2.58 -3.88
C SER A 224 9.24 2.07 -5.09
N THR A 225 9.51 2.91 -6.08
CA THR A 225 10.55 2.60 -7.05
C THR A 225 11.93 2.87 -6.44
N ARG A 226 12.94 2.10 -6.84
CA ARG A 226 14.32 2.32 -6.40
C ARG A 226 14.77 3.75 -6.71
N SER A 227 14.50 4.23 -7.93
CA SER A 227 14.90 5.56 -8.38
C SER A 227 14.26 6.69 -7.55
N PHE A 228 12.98 6.56 -7.19
CA PHE A 228 12.31 7.56 -6.34
C PHE A 228 12.88 7.54 -4.92
N ALA A 229 13.02 6.35 -4.35
CA ALA A 229 13.49 6.18 -2.97
C ALA A 229 14.95 6.65 -2.77
N GLU A 230 15.82 6.43 -3.75
CA GLU A 230 17.21 6.93 -3.74
C GLU A 230 17.29 8.45 -3.94
N LYS A 231 16.42 9.01 -4.79
CA LYS A 231 16.44 10.44 -5.11
C LYS A 231 15.77 11.28 -4.03
N TYR A 232 14.70 10.79 -3.40
CA TYR A 232 13.87 11.57 -2.48
C TYR A 232 13.67 10.88 -1.11
N PRO A 233 14.74 10.45 -0.43
CA PRO A 233 14.59 9.75 0.85
C PRO A 233 13.97 10.64 1.94
N ALA A 234 14.18 11.96 1.89
CA ALA A 234 13.58 12.91 2.81
C ALA A 234 12.05 12.97 2.66
N ALA A 235 11.55 12.90 1.43
CA ALA A 235 10.12 12.88 1.17
C ALA A 235 9.47 11.58 1.72
N LEU A 236 10.12 10.42 1.55
CA LEU A 236 9.64 9.16 2.14
C LEU A 236 9.62 9.21 3.67
N ARG A 237 10.68 9.75 4.30
CA ARG A 237 10.70 9.92 5.76
C ARG A 237 9.55 10.78 6.23
N LEU A 238 9.29 11.91 5.56
CA LEU A 238 8.17 12.78 5.92
C LEU A 238 6.82 12.06 5.83
N VAL A 239 6.60 11.26 4.77
CA VAL A 239 5.39 10.40 4.67
C VAL A 239 5.30 9.45 5.86
N PHE A 240 6.39 8.78 6.23
CA PHE A 240 6.38 7.78 7.29
C PHE A 240 6.26 8.41 8.68
N ASP A 241 6.85 9.56 8.91
CA ASP A 241 6.73 10.29 10.18
C ASP A 241 5.30 10.77 10.40
N GLU A 242 4.65 11.32 9.36
CA GLU A 242 3.22 11.71 9.43
C GLU A 242 2.32 10.49 9.60
N LEU A 243 2.62 9.40 8.91
CA LEU A 243 1.88 8.16 9.05
C LEU A 243 2.01 7.55 10.45
N ALA A 244 3.20 7.57 11.05
CA ALA A 244 3.41 7.08 12.40
C ALA A 244 2.61 7.90 13.43
N ARG A 245 2.62 9.24 13.30
CA ARG A 245 1.82 10.13 14.13
C ARG A 245 0.32 9.87 13.98
N GLN A 246 -0.16 9.78 12.74
CA GLN A 246 -1.57 9.53 12.46
C GLN A 246 -2.02 8.14 12.95
N ALA A 247 -1.20 7.10 12.79
CA ALA A 247 -1.50 5.77 13.28
C ALA A 247 -1.63 5.75 14.80
N SER A 248 -0.69 6.39 15.51
CA SER A 248 -0.74 6.52 16.97
C SER A 248 -2.00 7.24 17.45
N GLU A 249 -2.35 8.36 16.82
CA GLU A 249 -3.56 9.12 17.15
C GLU A 249 -4.83 8.31 16.88
N SER A 250 -4.89 7.64 15.72
CA SER A 250 -6.02 6.80 15.33
C SER A 250 -6.27 5.64 16.31
N LEU A 251 -5.20 5.01 16.80
CA LEU A 251 -5.30 3.92 17.77
C LEU A 251 -5.63 4.42 19.18
N ALA A 252 -5.21 5.65 19.54
CA ALA A 252 -5.56 6.28 20.82
C ALA A 252 -7.03 6.73 20.88
N HIS A 253 -7.65 7.05 19.74
CA HIS A 253 -9.01 7.57 19.63
C HIS A 253 -9.85 6.75 18.63
N PRO A 254 -10.09 5.44 18.87
CA PRO A 254 -10.67 4.53 17.86
C PRO A 254 -12.10 4.91 17.43
N ASP A 255 -12.96 5.39 18.35
CA ASP A 255 -14.34 5.80 18.02
C ASP A 255 -14.39 7.06 17.17
N GLU A 256 -13.52 8.02 17.44
CA GLU A 256 -13.37 9.23 16.64
C GLU A 256 -12.84 8.91 15.26
N THR A 257 -11.81 8.06 15.20
CA THR A 257 -11.25 7.56 13.96
C THR A 257 -12.29 6.82 13.13
N ALA A 258 -13.10 5.96 13.73
CA ALA A 258 -14.16 5.24 13.02
C ALA A 258 -15.23 6.18 12.43
N ARG A 259 -15.63 7.21 13.16
CA ARG A 259 -16.57 8.24 12.69
C ARG A 259 -15.99 9.03 11.52
N PHE A 260 -14.75 9.43 11.64
CA PHE A 260 -14.02 10.18 10.64
C PHE A 260 -13.82 9.36 9.35
N LEU A 261 -13.39 8.10 9.46
CA LEU A 261 -13.23 7.20 8.32
C LEU A 261 -14.57 6.85 7.67
N SER A 262 -15.64 6.73 8.44
CA SER A 262 -16.97 6.51 7.88
C SER A 262 -17.38 7.64 6.96
N SER A 263 -17.18 8.88 7.36
CA SER A 263 -17.52 10.05 6.53
C SER A 263 -16.63 10.17 5.29
N SER A 264 -15.37 9.80 5.38
CA SER A 264 -14.40 9.94 4.27
C SER A 264 -14.40 8.77 3.27
N THR A 265 -14.84 7.57 3.69
CA THR A 265 -14.77 6.34 2.87
C THR A 265 -16.14 5.80 2.45
N GLY A 266 -17.23 6.28 3.07
CA GLY A 266 -18.58 5.77 2.88
C GLY A 266 -18.84 4.38 3.51
N VAL A 267 -17.88 3.83 4.25
CA VAL A 267 -18.05 2.57 5.01
C VAL A 267 -18.70 2.89 6.35
N ALA A 268 -19.71 2.11 6.74
CA ALA A 268 -20.46 2.35 7.96
C ALA A 268 -19.56 2.43 9.22
N GLN A 269 -19.83 3.36 10.14
CA GLN A 269 -19.03 3.57 11.34
C GLN A 269 -18.88 2.29 12.18
N GLN A 270 -19.94 1.51 12.33
CA GLN A 270 -19.89 0.24 13.06
C GLN A 270 -18.91 -0.77 12.46
N VAL A 271 -18.72 -0.76 11.13
CA VAL A 271 -17.73 -1.58 10.43
C VAL A 271 -16.33 -1.09 10.77
N TRP A 272 -16.10 0.21 10.76
CA TRP A 272 -14.82 0.78 11.17
C TRP A 272 -14.50 0.56 12.64
N ASN A 273 -15.47 0.71 13.56
CA ASN A 273 -15.27 0.40 14.98
C ASN A 273 -14.76 -1.04 15.18
N ARG A 274 -15.35 -1.99 14.44
CA ARG A 274 -14.94 -3.39 14.51
C ARG A 274 -13.58 -3.63 13.84
N ALA A 275 -13.32 -3.00 12.71
CA ALA A 275 -12.06 -3.14 11.97
C ALA A 275 -10.88 -2.54 12.74
N ILE A 276 -11.00 -1.31 13.26
CA ILE A 276 -9.91 -0.61 13.98
C ILE A 276 -9.45 -1.40 15.20
N ALA A 277 -10.34 -2.11 15.89
CA ALA A 277 -9.99 -2.98 17.01
C ALA A 277 -9.04 -4.14 16.63
N ARG A 278 -8.82 -4.39 15.33
CA ARG A 278 -8.00 -5.49 14.77
C ARG A 278 -6.89 -5.01 13.85
N LEU A 279 -6.99 -3.78 13.35
CA LEU A 279 -6.00 -3.21 12.43
C LEU A 279 -4.70 -2.88 13.19
N GLU A 280 -3.60 -3.28 12.61
CA GLU A 280 -2.26 -3.01 13.08
C GLU A 280 -1.64 -1.91 12.20
N TRP A 281 -2.04 -0.66 12.45
CA TRP A 281 -1.51 0.49 11.73
C TRP A 281 -0.19 0.97 12.32
N GLY A 282 0.68 1.40 11.46
CA GLY A 282 1.99 1.91 11.82
C GLY A 282 2.99 1.73 10.70
N VAL A 283 4.16 2.26 10.91
CA VAL A 283 5.30 2.15 9.99
C VAL A 283 6.58 2.07 10.78
N SER A 284 7.50 1.24 10.31
CA SER A 284 8.84 1.10 10.89
C SER A 284 9.87 0.96 9.79
N TYR A 285 11.02 1.56 10.00
CA TYR A 285 12.23 1.42 9.20
C TYR A 285 13.47 1.66 10.07
N PRO A 286 14.64 1.12 9.76
CA PRO A 286 14.94 0.18 8.68
C PRO A 286 14.23 -1.17 8.84
N ILE A 287 14.12 -1.96 7.75
CA ILE A 287 13.50 -3.29 7.78
C ILE A 287 14.50 -4.27 8.41
N PRO A 288 14.18 -4.91 9.56
CA PRO A 288 15.10 -5.79 10.26
C PRO A 288 15.18 -7.19 9.62
N ALA A 289 16.21 -7.94 9.98
CA ALA A 289 16.52 -9.23 9.37
C ALA A 289 15.44 -10.31 9.55
N ASP A 290 14.72 -10.31 10.66
CA ASP A 290 13.62 -11.23 10.93
C ASP A 290 12.40 -10.97 10.05
N VAL A 291 12.07 -9.69 9.77
CA VAL A 291 11.00 -9.30 8.82
C VAL A 291 11.40 -9.70 7.39
N ILE A 292 12.66 -9.46 7.00
CA ILE A 292 13.19 -9.89 5.69
C ILE A 292 13.13 -11.41 5.57
N LYS A 293 13.47 -12.14 6.63
CA LYS A 293 13.38 -13.61 6.64
C LYS A 293 11.94 -14.09 6.49
N ALA A 294 10.99 -13.52 7.21
CA ALA A 294 9.57 -13.89 7.10
C ALA A 294 9.04 -13.63 5.67
N GLN A 295 9.47 -12.54 5.04
CA GLN A 295 9.13 -12.24 3.65
C GLN A 295 9.78 -13.23 2.67
N GLN A 296 11.03 -13.66 2.95
CA GLN A 296 11.70 -14.69 2.16
C GLN A 296 10.99 -16.03 2.28
N ASP A 297 10.63 -16.46 3.50
CA ASP A 297 9.89 -17.70 3.73
C ASP A 297 8.53 -17.68 2.95
N THR A 298 7.89 -16.52 2.87
CA THR A 298 6.68 -16.32 2.07
C THR A 298 6.96 -16.38 0.56
N ALA A 299 8.10 -15.87 0.11
CA ALA A 299 8.51 -15.93 -1.29
C ALA A 299 8.88 -17.35 -1.73
N ASP A 300 9.52 -18.11 -0.85
CA ASP A 300 9.87 -19.51 -1.12
C ASP A 300 8.60 -20.37 -1.24
N LEU A 301 7.61 -20.18 -0.37
CA LEU A 301 6.29 -20.80 -0.50
C LEU A 301 5.63 -20.44 -1.85
N ALA A 302 5.67 -19.17 -2.24
CA ALA A 302 5.09 -18.74 -3.51
C ALA A 302 5.74 -19.43 -4.73
N TYR A 303 7.02 -19.73 -4.67
CA TYR A 303 7.72 -20.48 -5.71
C TYR A 303 7.34 -21.96 -5.67
N ASP A 304 7.36 -22.59 -4.51
CA ASP A 304 7.10 -24.02 -4.35
C ASP A 304 5.65 -24.36 -4.76
N ASP A 305 4.70 -23.47 -4.51
CA ASP A 305 3.29 -23.56 -4.95
C ASP A 305 3.05 -23.00 -6.36
N LYS A 306 4.12 -22.68 -7.12
CA LYS A 306 4.06 -22.20 -8.51
C LYS A 306 3.25 -20.93 -8.72
N VAL A 307 3.11 -20.11 -7.67
CA VAL A 307 2.49 -18.77 -7.75
C VAL A 307 3.41 -17.80 -8.49
N ILE A 308 4.72 -17.96 -8.32
CA ILE A 308 5.76 -17.23 -9.05
C ILE A 308 6.61 -18.17 -9.91
N PRO A 309 7.10 -17.71 -11.09
CA PRO A 309 7.80 -18.58 -12.05
C PRO A 309 9.26 -18.87 -11.68
N ARG A 310 9.86 -18.09 -10.77
CA ARG A 310 11.27 -18.22 -10.36
C ARG A 310 11.46 -17.85 -8.90
N ARG A 311 12.48 -18.42 -8.27
CA ARG A 311 12.87 -18.00 -6.91
C ARG A 311 13.36 -16.55 -6.92
N VAL A 312 13.09 -15.83 -5.85
CA VAL A 312 13.54 -14.46 -5.63
C VAL A 312 14.33 -14.39 -4.33
N ASP A 313 15.33 -13.52 -4.29
CA ASP A 313 16.01 -13.11 -3.06
C ASP A 313 15.43 -11.76 -2.64
N VAL A 314 14.61 -11.75 -1.59
CA VAL A 314 13.92 -10.56 -1.09
C VAL A 314 14.90 -9.44 -0.73
N ARG A 315 16.11 -9.79 -0.25
CA ARG A 315 17.14 -8.80 0.13
C ARG A 315 17.52 -7.86 -1.01
N GLN A 316 17.49 -8.35 -2.27
CA GLN A 316 17.83 -7.54 -3.45
C GLN A 316 16.82 -6.41 -3.70
N ALA A 317 15.60 -6.56 -3.23
CA ALA A 317 14.55 -5.54 -3.33
C ALA A 317 14.41 -4.70 -2.05
N VAL A 318 15.17 -4.93 -0.99
CA VAL A 318 15.16 -4.09 0.21
C VAL A 318 16.07 -2.88 -0.02
N LEU A 319 15.52 -1.68 0.22
CA LEU A 319 16.27 -0.43 0.23
C LEU A 319 16.09 0.22 1.61
N GLN A 320 17.17 0.29 2.38
CA GLN A 320 17.16 0.94 3.68
C GLN A 320 17.22 2.47 3.49
N ILE A 321 16.15 3.16 3.80
CA ILE A 321 16.14 4.63 3.86
C ILE A 321 16.86 5.08 5.13
N LYS A 322 17.79 6.02 4.95
CA LYS A 322 18.64 6.58 6.03
C LYS A 322 18.07 7.88 6.54
#